data_22239b1bbae1f8b1abe3ba42f8bae7f1
#
_entry.id   22239b1bbae1f8b1abe3ba42f8bae7f1
#
_cell.length_a   1.000
_cell.length_b   1.000
_cell.length_c   1.000
_cell.angle_alpha   90.00
_cell.angle_beta   90.00
_cell.angle_gamma   90.00
#
_symmetry.space_group_name_H-M   'P 1'
#
loop_
_entity.id
_entity.type
_entity.pdbx_description
1 polymer ?
#
loop_
_entity_poly.entity_id
_entity_poly.type
_entity_poly.pdbx_seq_one_letter_code
_entity_poly.pdbx_strand_id
1 'polypeptide(L)'
;VLVVPGPPIPSLGPINGLDTICYLSSYEMYDVPAIAGYNYLWSSVAPITSGQGTNIVTVDFSSFPAGFIPGAIQVIPEANGCTGLPVTIDLFILNILPTIDPIGPFCEYDEFVILNVNPVGGIISGVGIIGNEFFPSTAVGTNVINYEYTLSGCTFDTTTTVTVYPQPTLDSISPYNPFYEICEGDSVVTLFTALSNLPGYNEWTFIGTTYQQDDISIAFTNTGMFPLSVIHYSNGCASPIQETTITVARCPELLFYIPNTFTPDGNEHNNVFQPVFTNGFDPYDFHLEIYNRWGELIYESYNYVEYWDGTYNNTPCPVGLYTYKIQFGFKETDNDQVISGNVNLIR
;
A
#
# COMPACT_ATOMS: atom_id res chain seq x y z
N VAL A 1 61.55 0.38 81.10
CA VAL A 1 60.15 0.22 80.65
C VAL A 1 60.10 -1.05 79.87
N LEU A 2 59.47 -2.13 80.40
CA LEU A 2 59.16 -3.33 79.55
C LEU A 2 58.01 -2.99 78.69
N VAL A 3 58.25 -2.87 77.35
CA VAL A 3 57.23 -2.82 76.37
C VAL A 3 56.72 -4.25 76.17
N VAL A 4 55.55 -4.58 76.73
CA VAL A 4 54.85 -5.84 76.53
C VAL A 4 54.29 -5.73 75.09
N PRO A 5 54.63 -6.63 74.20
CA PRO A 5 54.01 -6.62 72.84
C PRO A 5 52.48 -6.84 72.96
N GLY A 6 51.72 -5.99 72.48
CA GLY A 6 50.26 -6.18 72.42
C GLY A 6 49.92 -7.45 71.63
N PRO A 7 48.75 -8.07 71.78
CA PRO A 7 48.35 -9.23 71.05
C PRO A 7 48.42 -8.89 69.52
N PRO A 8 48.87 -9.82 68.70
CA PRO A 8 48.96 -9.59 67.23
C PRO A 8 47.55 -9.25 66.69
N ILE A 9 47.45 -8.19 65.92
CA ILE A 9 46.20 -7.82 65.31
C ILE A 9 45.90 -8.88 64.20
N PRO A 10 44.75 -9.56 64.28
CA PRO A 10 44.44 -10.58 63.29
C PRO A 10 44.31 -9.95 61.87
N SER A 11 44.68 -10.74 60.82
CA SER A 11 44.39 -10.37 59.45
C SER A 11 42.91 -10.51 59.19
N LEU A 12 42.31 -9.52 58.55
CA LEU A 12 40.95 -9.63 58.02
C LEU A 12 40.92 -10.59 56.84
N GLY A 13 39.78 -11.28 56.66
CA GLY A 13 39.45 -11.96 55.44
C GLY A 13 39.22 -10.96 54.28
N PRO A 14 38.95 -11.43 53.07
CA PRO A 14 38.60 -10.57 51.95
C PRO A 14 37.34 -9.76 52.27
N ILE A 15 37.21 -8.59 51.66
CA ILE A 15 35.96 -7.82 51.65
C ILE A 15 34.92 -8.60 50.85
N ASN A 16 33.78 -8.90 51.47
CA ASN A 16 32.62 -9.45 50.79
C ASN A 16 31.79 -8.32 50.20
N GLY A 17 31.23 -8.51 49.04
CA GLY A 17 30.42 -7.54 48.30
C GLY A 17 30.56 -7.77 46.81
N LEU A 18 29.83 -7.01 45.99
CA LEU A 18 29.93 -7.11 44.52
C LEU A 18 31.24 -6.46 44.07
N ASP A 19 32.01 -7.16 43.25
CA ASP A 19 33.18 -6.63 42.52
C ASP A 19 32.81 -6.00 41.17
N THR A 20 31.60 -6.27 40.72
CA THR A 20 31.00 -5.70 39.51
C THR A 20 29.64 -5.13 39.85
N ILE A 21 29.45 -3.82 39.63
CA ILE A 21 28.22 -3.09 39.97
C ILE A 21 27.71 -2.35 38.74
N CYS A 22 26.42 -2.03 38.75
CA CYS A 22 25.80 -1.30 37.65
C CYS A 22 26.13 0.20 37.76
N TYR A 23 26.26 0.84 36.58
CA TYR A 23 26.37 2.29 36.51
C TYR A 23 25.16 2.97 37.18
N LEU A 24 25.40 4.04 37.95
CA LEU A 24 24.42 4.73 38.78
C LEU A 24 23.91 3.91 39.97
N SER A 25 24.59 2.82 40.34
CA SER A 25 24.19 2.05 41.51
C SER A 25 24.40 2.88 42.82
N SER A 26 23.41 2.82 43.70
CA SER A 26 23.45 3.49 45.00
C SER A 26 23.31 2.44 46.11
N TYR A 27 23.91 2.72 47.30
CA TYR A 27 23.76 1.89 48.49
C TYR A 27 24.34 0.46 48.38
N GLU A 28 25.50 0.30 47.73
CA GLU A 28 26.23 -0.96 47.68
C GLU A 28 26.82 -1.30 49.06
N MET A 29 26.60 -2.51 49.56
CA MET A 29 27.04 -2.96 50.86
C MET A 29 28.27 -3.85 50.73
N TYR A 30 29.26 -3.58 51.63
CA TYR A 30 30.48 -4.36 51.75
C TYR A 30 30.70 -4.72 53.20
N ASP A 31 31.17 -5.93 53.46
CA ASP A 31 31.42 -6.39 54.83
C ASP A 31 32.72 -7.19 54.95
N VAL A 32 33.19 -7.27 56.17
CA VAL A 32 34.21 -8.23 56.58
C VAL A 32 33.72 -8.99 57.81
N PRO A 33 34.29 -10.21 58.10
CA PRO A 33 33.91 -10.93 59.28
C PRO A 33 34.12 -10.10 60.57
N ALA A 34 33.08 -10.04 61.41
CA ALA A 34 33.11 -9.27 62.64
C ALA A 34 34.06 -9.91 63.66
N ILE A 35 34.96 -9.13 64.27
CA ILE A 35 35.86 -9.54 65.34
C ILE A 35 35.56 -8.72 66.54
N ALA A 36 35.29 -9.38 67.66
CA ALA A 36 34.94 -8.71 68.93
C ALA A 36 36.06 -7.79 69.41
N GLY A 37 35.67 -6.54 69.77
CA GLY A 37 36.62 -5.53 70.30
C GLY A 37 37.42 -4.77 69.16
N TYR A 38 37.10 -4.99 67.87
CA TYR A 38 37.72 -4.26 66.80
C TYR A 38 36.80 -3.17 66.25
N ASN A 39 37.41 -2.05 65.84
CA ASN A 39 36.84 -0.97 65.02
C ASN A 39 37.31 -1.15 63.59
N TYR A 40 36.54 -0.68 62.58
CA TYR A 40 36.85 -0.85 61.19
C TYR A 40 36.90 0.52 60.51
N LEU A 41 38.09 0.91 60.06
CA LEU A 41 38.31 2.16 59.35
C LEU A 41 38.14 1.94 57.87
N TRP A 42 36.97 2.30 57.37
CA TRP A 42 36.65 2.19 55.94
C TRP A 42 37.07 3.43 55.18
N SER A 43 37.59 3.24 53.99
CA SER A 43 37.79 4.29 52.98
C SER A 43 37.32 3.80 51.61
N SER A 44 36.78 4.70 50.81
CA SER A 44 36.25 4.40 49.50
C SER A 44 36.51 5.59 48.56
N VAL A 45 36.63 5.30 47.23
CA VAL A 45 36.69 6.32 46.19
C VAL A 45 35.36 7.08 46.05
N ALA A 46 34.24 6.42 46.44
CA ALA A 46 32.91 6.99 46.41
C ALA A 46 32.44 7.30 47.83
N PRO A 47 31.40 8.15 48.06
CA PRO A 47 30.92 8.51 49.40
C PRO A 47 30.43 7.30 50.19
N ILE A 48 30.94 7.18 51.43
CA ILE A 48 30.42 6.24 52.42
C ILE A 48 29.18 6.88 53.07
N THR A 49 28.03 6.21 52.95
CA THR A 49 26.73 6.69 53.43
C THR A 49 26.42 6.23 54.85
N SER A 50 26.95 5.05 55.23
CA SER A 50 26.77 4.50 56.59
C SER A 50 27.81 3.42 56.92
N GLY A 51 27.91 2.99 58.20
CA GLY A 51 28.66 1.82 58.64
C GLY A 51 30.12 2.09 59.01
N GLN A 52 30.62 3.33 58.98
CA GLN A 52 31.97 3.66 59.45
C GLN A 52 32.15 3.22 60.92
N GLY A 53 33.26 2.54 61.22
CA GLY A 53 33.54 1.96 62.53
C GLY A 53 32.98 0.55 62.71
N THR A 54 32.06 0.06 61.89
CA THR A 54 31.46 -1.27 61.93
C THR A 54 32.06 -2.19 60.92
N ASN A 55 31.80 -3.50 61.02
CA ASN A 55 32.26 -4.48 60.04
C ASN A 55 31.50 -4.44 58.70
N ILE A 56 30.48 -3.59 58.55
CA ILE A 56 29.67 -3.42 57.34
C ILE A 56 29.67 -1.95 56.96
N VAL A 57 29.87 -1.66 55.68
CA VAL A 57 29.83 -0.30 55.11
C VAL A 57 28.85 -0.22 53.91
N THR A 58 28.19 0.91 53.79
CA THR A 58 27.39 1.23 52.60
C THR A 58 28.04 2.38 51.85
N VAL A 59 28.19 2.22 50.53
CA VAL A 59 28.85 3.17 49.63
C VAL A 59 27.91 3.54 48.48
N ASP A 60 27.91 4.81 48.10
CA ASP A 60 27.09 5.35 47.02
C ASP A 60 27.93 5.63 45.76
N PHE A 61 27.75 4.81 44.70
CA PHE A 61 28.43 4.95 43.44
C PHE A 61 27.58 5.68 42.35
N SER A 62 26.43 6.25 42.72
CA SER A 62 25.50 6.85 41.76
C SER A 62 26.08 7.99 40.94
N SER A 63 27.12 8.65 41.44
CA SER A 63 27.82 9.74 40.71
C SER A 63 29.21 9.35 40.20
N PHE A 64 29.57 8.07 40.28
CA PHE A 64 30.90 7.60 39.93
C PHE A 64 31.00 7.17 38.46
N PRO A 65 32.10 7.45 37.74
CA PRO A 65 32.24 7.09 36.36
C PRO A 65 32.34 5.55 36.18
N ALA A 66 31.86 5.06 35.04
CA ALA A 66 32.02 3.65 34.63
C ALA A 66 33.49 3.29 34.36
N GLY A 67 33.84 2.04 34.59
CA GLY A 67 35.15 1.48 34.34
C GLY A 67 35.72 0.69 35.52
N PHE A 68 36.98 0.25 35.32
CA PHE A 68 37.74 -0.48 36.35
C PHE A 68 38.37 0.48 37.37
N ILE A 69 38.20 0.19 38.64
CA ILE A 69 38.64 1.03 39.76
C ILE A 69 39.46 0.15 40.72
N PRO A 70 40.78 0.19 40.65
CA PRO A 70 41.62 -0.58 41.55
C PRO A 70 41.55 -0.03 42.99
N GLY A 71 41.46 -0.90 43.99
CA GLY A 71 41.41 -0.54 45.41
C GLY A 71 40.25 0.37 45.75
N ALA A 72 39.10 0.20 45.07
CA ALA A 72 37.92 1.09 45.21
C ALA A 72 37.42 1.24 46.65
N ILE A 73 37.52 0.18 47.45
CA ILE A 73 37.15 0.17 48.86
C ILE A 73 38.28 -0.50 49.63
N GLN A 74 38.61 0.09 50.77
CA GLN A 74 39.60 -0.40 51.68
C GLN A 74 39.05 -0.43 53.11
N VAL A 75 39.46 -1.43 53.89
CA VAL A 75 39.18 -1.51 55.32
C VAL A 75 40.45 -1.78 56.12
N ILE A 76 40.65 -1.10 57.19
CA ILE A 76 41.74 -1.31 58.11
C ILE A 76 41.15 -1.63 59.50
N PRO A 77 41.45 -2.80 60.08
CA PRO A 77 41.00 -3.08 61.46
C PRO A 77 41.82 -2.30 62.47
N GLU A 78 41.17 -1.82 63.53
CA GLU A 78 41.80 -1.09 64.64
C GLU A 78 41.42 -1.72 65.95
N ALA A 79 42.36 -1.92 66.82
CA ALA A 79 42.10 -2.32 68.23
C ALA A 79 43.15 -1.76 69.17
N ASN A 80 42.68 -1.20 70.33
CA ASN A 80 43.57 -0.66 71.33
C ASN A 80 44.59 0.37 70.80
N GLY A 81 44.18 1.19 69.81
CA GLY A 81 45.06 2.20 69.16
C GLY A 81 46.09 1.66 68.16
N CYS A 82 46.06 0.37 67.87
CA CYS A 82 46.92 -0.27 66.83
C CYS A 82 46.08 -0.61 65.62
N THR A 83 46.59 -0.28 64.39
CA THR A 83 45.97 -0.59 63.12
C THR A 83 46.57 -1.85 62.50
N GLY A 84 45.74 -2.69 61.89
CA GLY A 84 46.13 -3.86 61.12
C GLY A 84 46.54 -3.57 59.67
N LEU A 85 46.70 -4.63 58.90
CA LEU A 85 46.96 -4.49 57.47
C LEU A 85 45.69 -4.16 56.70
N PRO A 86 45.75 -3.24 55.72
CA PRO A 86 44.61 -2.91 54.89
C PRO A 86 44.23 -4.09 54.00
N VAL A 87 42.89 -4.24 53.80
CA VAL A 87 42.29 -5.13 52.79
C VAL A 87 41.56 -4.29 51.81
N THR A 88 41.71 -4.55 50.54
CA THR A 88 41.08 -3.80 49.44
C THR A 88 40.28 -4.70 48.55
N ILE A 89 39.27 -4.12 47.88
CA ILE A 89 38.55 -4.75 46.76
C ILE A 89 38.58 -3.80 45.56
N ASP A 90 38.86 -4.39 44.40
CA ASP A 90 38.76 -3.71 43.10
C ASP A 90 37.31 -3.77 42.61
N LEU A 91 36.85 -2.73 41.93
CA LEU A 91 35.52 -2.68 41.36
C LEU A 91 35.53 -2.45 39.87
N PHE A 92 34.53 -3.00 39.19
CA PHE A 92 34.21 -2.68 37.83
C PHE A 92 32.77 -2.10 37.80
N ILE A 93 32.65 -0.81 37.43
CA ILE A 93 31.34 -0.17 37.23
C ILE A 93 30.96 -0.37 35.78
N LEU A 94 29.94 -1.20 35.56
CA LEU A 94 29.49 -1.63 34.26
C LEU A 94 28.52 -0.63 33.64
N ASN A 95 28.84 -0.09 32.47
CA ASN A 95 27.96 0.73 31.69
C ASN A 95 28.03 0.29 30.21
N ILE A 96 27.00 -0.35 29.72
CA ILE A 96 26.87 -0.79 28.34
C ILE A 96 25.82 0.08 27.67
N LEU A 97 26.10 0.54 26.46
CA LEU A 97 25.16 1.27 25.61
C LEU A 97 24.72 0.33 24.49
N PRO A 98 23.59 -0.36 24.65
CA PRO A 98 23.10 -1.24 23.59
C PRO A 98 22.70 -0.44 22.37
N THR A 99 22.78 -1.05 21.18
CA THR A 99 22.35 -0.45 19.92
C THR A 99 21.48 -1.39 19.13
N ILE A 100 20.57 -0.85 18.36
CA ILE A 100 19.79 -1.52 17.32
C ILE A 100 20.10 -0.81 16.01
N ASP A 101 20.48 -1.56 14.99
CA ASP A 101 20.69 -0.97 13.66
C ASP A 101 19.37 -0.39 13.13
N PRO A 102 19.39 0.78 12.50
CA PRO A 102 18.19 1.37 11.90
C PRO A 102 17.60 0.45 10.83
N ILE A 103 16.29 0.30 10.82
CA ILE A 103 15.55 -0.47 9.84
C ILE A 103 14.37 0.32 9.26
N GLY A 104 13.94 -0.04 8.05
CA GLY A 104 12.78 0.52 7.38
C GLY A 104 13.03 1.88 6.70
N PRO A 105 11.97 2.56 6.26
CA PRO A 105 10.57 2.12 6.34
C PRO A 105 10.26 0.88 5.50
N PHE A 106 9.15 0.19 5.82
CA PHE A 106 8.68 -1.01 5.15
C PHE A 106 7.27 -0.80 4.60
N CYS A 107 6.91 -1.66 3.63
CA CYS A 107 5.52 -1.89 3.24
C CYS A 107 4.94 -3.07 4.02
N GLU A 108 3.64 -3.07 4.26
CA GLU A 108 2.93 -4.14 4.97
C GLU A 108 3.21 -5.55 4.40
N TYR A 109 3.44 -5.64 3.10
CA TYR A 109 3.69 -6.90 2.40
C TYR A 109 5.17 -7.27 2.27
N ASP A 110 6.09 -6.47 2.83
CA ASP A 110 7.51 -6.78 2.79
C ASP A 110 7.81 -8.04 3.63
N GLU A 111 8.83 -8.77 3.24
CA GLU A 111 9.31 -9.92 3.96
C GLU A 111 9.87 -9.49 5.33
N PHE A 112 9.94 -10.45 6.26
CA PHE A 112 10.56 -10.20 7.56
C PHE A 112 12.04 -9.86 7.42
N VAL A 113 12.54 -9.08 8.39
CA VAL A 113 13.96 -8.75 8.48
C VAL A 113 14.54 -9.16 9.82
N ILE A 114 15.81 -9.58 9.82
CA ILE A 114 16.56 -9.88 11.03
C ILE A 114 17.11 -8.57 11.61
N LEU A 115 16.87 -8.36 12.89
CA LEU A 115 17.36 -7.19 13.62
C LEU A 115 18.79 -7.43 14.09
N ASN A 116 19.68 -6.50 13.77
CA ASN A 116 21.05 -6.49 14.26
C ASN A 116 21.12 -5.63 15.52
N VAL A 117 21.63 -6.22 16.59
CA VAL A 117 21.79 -5.58 17.88
C VAL A 117 23.20 -5.78 18.41
N ASN A 118 23.68 -4.85 19.20
CA ASN A 118 24.97 -4.95 19.86
C ASN A 118 24.90 -4.40 21.32
N PRO A 119 25.38 -5.18 22.31
CA PRO A 119 25.89 -6.56 22.26
C PRO A 119 24.80 -7.55 21.85
N VAL A 120 25.19 -8.73 21.39
CA VAL A 120 24.26 -9.83 21.07
C VAL A 120 23.82 -10.58 22.32
N GLY A 121 22.63 -11.22 22.29
CA GLY A 121 22.16 -12.10 23.37
C GLY A 121 21.17 -11.49 24.34
N GLY A 122 20.74 -10.26 24.13
CA GLY A 122 19.63 -9.63 24.85
C GLY A 122 18.26 -10.01 24.27
N ILE A 123 17.23 -9.34 24.77
CA ILE A 123 15.82 -9.56 24.40
C ILE A 123 15.32 -8.38 23.59
N ILE A 124 14.81 -8.66 22.38
CA ILE A 124 14.14 -7.67 21.52
C ILE A 124 12.64 -7.83 21.74
N SER A 125 11.93 -6.72 21.88
CA SER A 125 10.48 -6.69 22.08
C SER A 125 9.83 -5.52 21.34
N GLY A 126 8.56 -5.69 20.98
CA GLY A 126 7.79 -4.68 20.26
C GLY A 126 6.71 -5.32 19.39
N VAL A 127 5.87 -4.48 18.76
CA VAL A 127 4.87 -4.97 17.80
C VAL A 127 5.60 -5.50 16.57
N GLY A 128 5.19 -6.68 16.10
CA GLY A 128 5.79 -7.33 14.93
C GLY A 128 7.09 -8.08 15.22
N ILE A 129 7.53 -8.21 16.47
CA ILE A 129 8.76 -8.91 16.85
C ILE A 129 8.46 -10.36 17.24
N ILE A 130 9.20 -11.29 16.64
CA ILE A 130 9.27 -12.70 17.01
C ILE A 130 10.73 -13.11 17.06
N GLY A 131 11.26 -13.31 18.31
CA GLY A 131 12.68 -13.56 18.50
C GLY A 131 13.53 -12.34 18.13
N ASN A 132 14.35 -12.48 17.08
CA ASN A 132 15.15 -11.39 16.51
C ASN A 132 14.67 -10.95 15.11
N GLU A 133 13.47 -11.35 14.71
CA GLU A 133 12.87 -11.04 13.42
C GLU A 133 11.75 -10.02 13.58
N PHE A 134 11.70 -9.07 12.66
CA PHE A 134 10.62 -8.09 12.56
C PHE A 134 9.75 -8.43 11.35
N PHE A 135 8.42 -8.54 11.57
CA PHE A 135 7.40 -8.89 10.58
C PHE A 135 6.54 -7.65 10.25
N PRO A 136 6.79 -6.97 9.13
CA PRO A 136 6.03 -5.77 8.76
C PRO A 136 4.52 -6.01 8.67
N SER A 137 4.09 -7.17 8.16
CA SER A 137 2.67 -7.52 7.98
C SER A 137 1.81 -7.47 9.26
N THR A 138 2.45 -7.51 10.43
CA THR A 138 1.77 -7.47 11.74
C THR A 138 1.96 -6.15 12.48
N ALA A 139 2.63 -5.17 11.86
CA ALA A 139 3.10 -3.97 12.53
C ALA A 139 2.81 -2.68 11.73
N VAL A 140 1.65 -2.61 11.06
CA VAL A 140 1.27 -1.41 10.28
C VAL A 140 1.20 -0.18 11.18
N GLY A 141 1.82 0.92 10.74
CA GLY A 141 1.98 2.17 11.47
C GLY A 141 3.39 2.39 11.99
N THR A 142 3.54 3.34 12.93
CA THR A 142 4.83 3.61 13.59
C THR A 142 4.93 2.83 14.88
N ASN A 143 5.95 1.99 15.00
CA ASN A 143 6.16 1.08 16.11
C ASN A 143 7.48 1.38 16.81
N VAL A 144 7.53 1.13 18.13
CA VAL A 144 8.74 1.19 18.93
C VAL A 144 9.25 -0.22 19.14
N ILE A 145 10.53 -0.42 18.86
CA ILE A 145 11.26 -1.65 19.17
C ILE A 145 12.18 -1.36 20.35
N ASN A 146 12.09 -2.20 21.38
CA ASN A 146 12.95 -2.13 22.56
C ASN A 146 13.95 -3.30 22.53
N TYR A 147 15.20 -3.01 22.89
CA TYR A 147 16.24 -4.01 23.10
C TYR A 147 16.77 -3.90 24.50
N GLU A 148 16.69 -4.99 25.27
CA GLU A 148 17.18 -5.12 26.63
C GLU A 148 18.33 -6.12 26.67
N TYR A 149 19.46 -5.68 27.24
CA TYR A 149 20.65 -6.50 27.42
C TYR A 149 21.03 -6.59 28.89
N THR A 150 21.19 -7.79 29.43
CA THR A 150 21.57 -8.02 30.81
C THR A 150 22.95 -8.69 30.92
N LEU A 151 23.81 -8.11 31.73
CA LEU A 151 25.14 -8.65 32.01
C LEU A 151 25.45 -8.46 33.52
N SER A 152 25.91 -9.53 34.18
CA SER A 152 26.28 -9.49 35.60
C SER A 152 25.18 -8.88 36.50
N GLY A 153 23.90 -9.09 36.17
CA GLY A 153 22.78 -8.52 36.93
C GLY A 153 22.43 -7.07 36.58
N CYS A 154 23.18 -6.41 35.73
CA CYS A 154 22.89 -5.07 35.21
C CYS A 154 22.07 -5.14 33.91
N THR A 155 20.98 -4.41 33.86
CA THR A 155 20.12 -4.33 32.70
C THR A 155 20.29 -2.98 32.00
N PHE A 156 20.47 -3.00 30.71
CA PHE A 156 20.63 -1.84 29.82
C PHE A 156 19.64 -1.96 28.71
N ASP A 157 19.01 -0.86 28.33
CA ASP A 157 18.00 -0.85 27.26
C ASP A 157 18.28 0.26 26.23
N THR A 158 17.73 0.07 25.06
CA THR A 158 17.68 1.06 23.99
C THR A 158 16.42 0.85 23.15
N THR A 159 15.98 1.90 22.49
CA THR A 159 14.80 1.84 21.63
C THR A 159 15.10 2.41 20.23
N THR A 160 14.42 1.88 19.24
CA THR A 160 14.35 2.48 17.90
C THR A 160 12.90 2.51 17.42
N THR A 161 12.63 3.30 16.39
CA THR A 161 11.31 3.36 15.76
C THR A 161 11.38 2.83 14.34
N VAL A 162 10.34 2.13 13.93
CA VAL A 162 10.14 1.63 12.56
C VAL A 162 8.76 2.04 12.07
N THR A 163 8.67 2.46 10.81
CA THR A 163 7.39 2.78 10.17
C THR A 163 7.08 1.73 9.12
N VAL A 164 5.86 1.20 9.17
CA VAL A 164 5.31 0.27 8.19
C VAL A 164 4.10 0.93 7.54
N TYR A 165 4.17 1.12 6.24
CA TYR A 165 3.08 1.69 5.46
C TYR A 165 2.09 0.61 5.04
N PRO A 166 0.78 0.85 5.14
CA PRO A 166 -0.23 -0.08 4.67
C PRO A 166 -0.15 -0.26 3.15
N GLN A 167 -0.54 -1.44 2.67
CA GLN A 167 -0.68 -1.67 1.25
C GLN A 167 -1.87 -0.86 0.71
N PRO A 168 -1.67 -0.02 -0.31
CA PRO A 168 -2.78 0.67 -0.95
C PRO A 168 -3.67 -0.32 -1.70
N THR A 169 -4.97 -0.02 -1.78
CA THR A 169 -5.94 -0.76 -2.58
C THR A 169 -6.49 0.13 -3.67
N LEU A 170 -6.75 -0.45 -4.83
CA LEU A 170 -7.41 0.21 -5.95
C LEU A 170 -8.81 -0.37 -6.16
N ASP A 171 -9.77 0.49 -6.48
CA ASP A 171 -11.02 0.07 -7.09
C ASP A 171 -10.76 -0.46 -8.51
N SER A 172 -11.78 -1.07 -9.10
CA SER A 172 -11.70 -1.49 -10.51
C SER A 172 -11.52 -0.30 -11.44
N ILE A 173 -10.83 -0.54 -12.57
CA ILE A 173 -10.71 0.47 -13.63
C ILE A 173 -12.09 0.84 -14.15
N SER A 174 -12.36 2.14 -14.27
CA SER A 174 -13.60 2.68 -14.84
C SER A 174 -13.28 3.35 -16.20
N PRO A 175 -14.09 3.11 -17.25
CA PRO A 175 -15.26 2.23 -17.30
C PRO A 175 -14.89 0.74 -17.21
N TYR A 176 -15.78 -0.05 -16.60
CA TYR A 176 -15.61 -1.49 -16.44
C TYR A 176 -15.98 -2.23 -17.74
N ASN A 177 -15.11 -3.16 -18.21
CA ASN A 177 -15.28 -3.88 -19.49
C ASN A 177 -15.57 -2.94 -20.67
N PRO A 178 -14.70 -1.99 -20.98
CA PRO A 178 -14.93 -0.99 -22.01
C PRO A 178 -15.02 -1.62 -23.40
N PHE A 179 -16.16 -1.40 -24.04
CA PHE A 179 -16.42 -1.83 -25.42
C PHE A 179 -16.77 -0.61 -26.26
N TYR A 180 -16.09 -0.42 -27.37
CA TYR A 180 -16.28 0.70 -28.29
C TYR A 180 -16.43 0.19 -29.71
N GLU A 181 -17.20 0.91 -30.52
CA GLU A 181 -17.29 0.72 -31.96
C GLU A 181 -16.71 1.95 -32.66
N ILE A 182 -15.84 1.73 -33.63
CA ILE A 182 -15.29 2.80 -34.48
C ILE A 182 -15.61 2.51 -35.92
N CYS A 183 -16.09 3.54 -36.67
CA CYS A 183 -16.31 3.47 -38.10
C CYS A 183 -15.02 3.87 -38.86
N GLU A 184 -14.96 3.61 -40.16
CA GLU A 184 -13.80 3.93 -40.99
C GLU A 184 -13.54 5.44 -41.02
N GLY A 185 -12.34 5.84 -40.54
CA GLY A 185 -11.95 7.24 -40.42
C GLY A 185 -12.26 7.92 -39.09
N ASP A 186 -12.97 7.24 -38.21
CA ASP A 186 -13.30 7.75 -36.85
C ASP A 186 -12.25 7.40 -35.82
N SER A 187 -12.36 8.06 -34.67
CA SER A 187 -11.60 7.75 -33.47
C SER A 187 -12.46 7.94 -32.23
N VAL A 188 -12.25 7.10 -31.23
CA VAL A 188 -12.86 7.29 -29.91
C VAL A 188 -11.78 7.64 -28.89
N VAL A 189 -12.05 8.64 -28.05
CA VAL A 189 -11.18 9.02 -26.93
C VAL A 189 -11.91 8.72 -25.64
N THR A 190 -11.26 7.96 -24.77
CA THR A 190 -11.85 7.58 -23.48
C THR A 190 -10.91 7.88 -22.35
N LEU A 191 -11.46 8.41 -21.25
CA LEU A 191 -10.79 8.61 -19.96
C LEU A 191 -10.97 7.36 -19.11
N PHE A 192 -9.86 6.81 -18.61
CA PHE A 192 -9.86 5.72 -17.64
C PHE A 192 -9.41 6.24 -16.29
N THR A 193 -10.12 5.82 -15.26
CA THR A 193 -9.90 6.24 -13.88
C THR A 193 -9.78 5.02 -12.96
N ALA A 194 -9.02 5.13 -11.88
CA ALA A 194 -8.96 4.15 -10.80
C ALA A 194 -8.73 4.89 -9.48
N LEU A 195 -9.60 4.64 -8.49
CA LEU A 195 -9.55 5.32 -7.19
C LEU A 195 -8.82 4.47 -6.17
N SER A 196 -7.93 5.09 -5.41
CA SER A 196 -7.23 4.47 -4.29
C SER A 196 -7.79 4.91 -2.95
N ASN A 197 -7.69 4.03 -1.95
CA ASN A 197 -8.02 4.34 -0.55
C ASN A 197 -6.95 5.21 0.14
N LEU A 198 -5.76 5.36 -0.44
CA LEU A 198 -4.64 6.12 0.11
C LEU A 198 -4.14 7.18 -0.88
N PRO A 199 -3.60 8.31 -0.40
CA PRO A 199 -3.00 9.31 -1.26
C PRO A 199 -1.73 8.78 -1.93
N GLY A 200 -1.49 9.19 -3.17
CA GLY A 200 -0.34 8.74 -3.95
C GLY A 200 -0.48 9.09 -5.42
N TYR A 201 0.06 8.24 -6.29
CA TYR A 201 -0.07 8.40 -7.73
C TYR A 201 -0.33 7.05 -8.41
N ASN A 202 -1.01 7.08 -9.56
CA ASN A 202 -1.25 5.91 -10.40
C ASN A 202 -0.16 5.78 -11.47
N GLU A 203 0.27 4.55 -11.71
CA GLU A 203 1.11 4.17 -12.83
C GLU A 203 0.30 3.27 -13.77
N TRP A 204 -0.06 3.82 -14.93
CA TRP A 204 -0.82 3.13 -15.97
C TRP A 204 0.12 2.48 -16.97
N THR A 205 -0.19 1.26 -17.39
CA THR A 205 0.51 0.59 -18.48
C THR A 205 -0.45 0.30 -19.63
N PHE A 206 -0.18 0.89 -20.79
CA PHE A 206 -0.93 0.69 -22.02
C PHE A 206 0.01 0.33 -23.17
N ILE A 207 -0.19 -0.82 -23.80
CA ILE A 207 0.64 -1.34 -24.92
C ILE A 207 2.14 -1.26 -24.61
N GLY A 208 2.54 -1.68 -23.38
CA GLY A 208 3.94 -1.71 -22.95
C GLY A 208 4.58 -0.35 -22.63
N THR A 209 3.81 0.74 -22.65
CA THR A 209 4.25 2.07 -22.22
C THR A 209 3.62 2.42 -20.89
N THR A 210 4.41 2.97 -19.96
CA THR A 210 3.94 3.40 -18.63
C THR A 210 3.75 4.91 -18.57
N TYR A 211 2.72 5.34 -17.83
CA TYR A 211 2.32 6.73 -17.64
C TYR A 211 2.03 6.98 -16.16
N GLN A 212 2.69 7.97 -15.56
CA GLN A 212 2.44 8.38 -14.17
C GLN A 212 1.48 9.56 -14.16
N GLN A 213 0.21 9.29 -13.93
CA GLN A 213 -0.86 10.30 -13.86
C GLN A 213 -2.08 9.71 -13.15
N ASP A 214 -2.93 10.55 -12.58
CA ASP A 214 -4.10 10.08 -11.84
C ASP A 214 -5.07 9.32 -12.75
N ASP A 215 -5.35 9.86 -13.93
CA ASP A 215 -6.24 9.29 -14.94
C ASP A 215 -5.54 9.25 -16.29
N ILE A 216 -5.90 8.29 -17.17
CA ILE A 216 -5.34 8.18 -18.51
C ILE A 216 -6.41 8.35 -19.59
N SER A 217 -6.13 9.23 -20.57
CA SER A 217 -6.95 9.39 -21.77
C SER A 217 -6.30 8.66 -22.95
N ILE A 218 -7.03 7.73 -23.57
CA ILE A 218 -6.55 6.93 -24.69
C ILE A 218 -7.43 7.15 -25.90
N ALA A 219 -6.79 7.41 -27.04
CA ALA A 219 -7.44 7.52 -28.33
C ALA A 219 -7.27 6.22 -29.13
N PHE A 220 -8.38 5.65 -29.60
CA PHE A 220 -8.39 4.44 -30.41
C PHE A 220 -8.75 4.80 -31.86
N THR A 221 -7.87 4.44 -32.78
CA THR A 221 -8.04 4.62 -34.24
C THR A 221 -8.10 3.29 -35.00
N ASN A 222 -7.86 2.18 -34.30
CA ASN A 222 -7.86 0.84 -34.87
C ASN A 222 -8.72 -0.09 -33.99
N THR A 223 -9.31 -1.06 -34.66
CA THR A 223 -10.02 -2.16 -34.00
C THR A 223 -9.05 -3.14 -33.36
N GLY A 224 -9.44 -3.76 -32.26
CA GLY A 224 -8.63 -4.75 -31.56
C GLY A 224 -8.99 -4.91 -30.09
N MET A 225 -8.17 -5.68 -29.40
CA MET A 225 -8.23 -5.86 -27.94
C MET A 225 -6.96 -5.26 -27.35
N PHE A 226 -7.12 -4.32 -26.44
CA PHE A 226 -6.02 -3.54 -25.87
C PHE A 226 -6.00 -3.75 -24.35
N PRO A 227 -4.94 -4.39 -23.80
CA PRO A 227 -4.78 -4.51 -22.36
C PRO A 227 -4.42 -3.16 -21.74
N LEU A 228 -5.05 -2.83 -20.63
CA LEU A 228 -4.76 -1.68 -19.79
C LEU A 228 -4.61 -2.17 -18.35
N SER A 229 -3.54 -1.76 -17.69
CA SER A 229 -3.34 -2.04 -16.28
C SER A 229 -2.91 -0.80 -15.51
N VAL A 230 -3.13 -0.84 -14.18
CA VAL A 230 -2.76 0.24 -13.28
C VAL A 230 -2.29 -0.31 -11.95
N ILE A 231 -1.27 0.35 -11.39
CA ILE A 231 -0.76 0.15 -10.03
C ILE A 231 -0.77 1.52 -9.34
N HIS A 232 -1.23 1.56 -8.09
CA HIS A 232 -1.15 2.76 -7.27
C HIS A 232 0.03 2.67 -6.31
N TYR A 233 0.77 3.75 -6.17
CA TYR A 233 1.88 3.88 -5.22
C TYR A 233 1.56 4.90 -4.13
N SER A 234 1.68 4.48 -2.87
CA SER A 234 1.56 5.35 -1.70
C SER A 234 2.77 5.12 -0.78
N ASN A 235 3.52 6.17 -0.46
CA ASN A 235 4.75 6.11 0.34
C ASN A 235 5.77 5.05 -0.15
N GLY A 236 5.83 4.80 -1.46
CA GLY A 236 6.69 3.79 -2.07
C GLY A 236 6.10 2.37 -2.09
N CYS A 237 4.94 2.15 -1.45
CA CYS A 237 4.25 0.86 -1.43
C CYS A 237 3.27 0.76 -2.59
N ALA A 238 3.29 -0.39 -3.27
CA ALA A 238 2.46 -0.66 -4.43
C ALA A 238 1.16 -1.39 -4.07
N SER A 239 0.06 -1.02 -4.72
CA SER A 239 -1.17 -1.80 -4.70
C SER A 239 -1.01 -3.12 -5.49
N PRO A 240 -1.90 -4.09 -5.31
CA PRO A 240 -2.11 -5.12 -6.31
C PRO A 240 -2.46 -4.49 -7.66
N ILE A 241 -1.96 -5.10 -8.75
CA ILE A 241 -2.26 -4.65 -10.11
C ILE A 241 -3.75 -4.81 -10.41
N GLN A 242 -4.35 -3.80 -11.02
CA GLN A 242 -5.68 -3.88 -11.61
C GLN A 242 -5.55 -3.92 -13.14
N GLU A 243 -6.32 -4.78 -13.78
CA GLU A 243 -6.25 -5.00 -15.22
C GLU A 243 -7.63 -4.99 -15.86
N THR A 244 -7.72 -4.48 -17.07
CA THR A 244 -8.89 -4.58 -17.94
C THR A 244 -8.47 -4.77 -19.39
N THR A 245 -9.38 -5.27 -20.20
CA THR A 245 -9.19 -5.35 -21.65
C THR A 245 -10.21 -4.46 -22.35
N ILE A 246 -9.71 -3.52 -23.13
CA ILE A 246 -10.51 -2.60 -23.92
C ILE A 246 -10.78 -3.28 -25.26
N THR A 247 -12.03 -3.49 -25.61
CA THR A 247 -12.43 -4.04 -26.91
C THR A 247 -12.92 -2.93 -27.82
N VAL A 248 -12.27 -2.79 -28.96
CA VAL A 248 -12.67 -1.84 -30.01
C VAL A 248 -13.06 -2.63 -31.25
N ALA A 249 -14.33 -2.65 -31.53
CA ALA A 249 -14.91 -3.35 -32.69
C ALA A 249 -15.11 -2.40 -33.87
N ARG A 250 -15.24 -2.97 -35.05
CA ARG A 250 -15.67 -2.18 -36.22
C ARG A 250 -17.17 -1.96 -36.13
N CYS A 251 -17.62 -0.75 -36.49
CA CYS A 251 -19.04 -0.51 -36.68
C CYS A 251 -19.65 -1.55 -37.63
N PRO A 252 -20.82 -2.07 -37.31
CA PRO A 252 -21.53 -2.94 -38.24
C PRO A 252 -21.83 -2.17 -39.53
N GLU A 253 -21.51 -2.78 -40.68
CA GLU A 253 -21.91 -2.21 -41.97
C GLU A 253 -23.43 -2.10 -42.03
N LEU A 254 -23.95 -0.91 -42.38
CA LEU A 254 -25.36 -0.75 -42.63
C LEU A 254 -25.68 -1.41 -43.99
N LEU A 255 -26.38 -2.52 -43.93
CA LEU A 255 -26.96 -3.16 -45.09
C LEU A 255 -28.42 -2.78 -45.17
N PHE A 256 -28.84 -2.39 -46.34
CA PHE A 256 -30.23 -2.13 -46.64
C PHE A 256 -30.67 -2.79 -47.92
N TYR A 257 -31.94 -3.14 -47.99
CA TYR A 257 -32.55 -3.67 -49.19
C TYR A 257 -33.79 -2.86 -49.52
N ILE A 258 -33.88 -2.36 -50.75
CA ILE A 258 -35.06 -1.64 -51.24
C ILE A 258 -35.69 -2.46 -52.35
N PRO A 259 -36.93 -2.92 -52.22
CA PRO A 259 -37.63 -3.67 -53.25
C PRO A 259 -37.74 -2.82 -54.52
N ASN A 260 -37.58 -3.44 -55.68
CA ASN A 260 -37.80 -2.76 -56.97
C ASN A 260 -39.17 -3.07 -57.60
N THR A 261 -39.93 -3.97 -56.99
CA THR A 261 -41.25 -4.40 -57.45
C THR A 261 -42.07 -4.92 -56.29
N PHE A 262 -43.37 -4.64 -56.28
CA PHE A 262 -44.31 -5.23 -55.34
C PHE A 262 -45.68 -5.46 -55.97
N THR A 263 -46.48 -6.37 -55.39
CA THR A 263 -47.74 -6.86 -55.97
C THR A 263 -48.79 -6.88 -54.85
N PRO A 264 -49.61 -5.85 -54.67
CA PRO A 264 -50.66 -5.80 -53.65
C PRO A 264 -51.88 -6.59 -54.12
N ASP A 265 -51.77 -7.90 -54.19
CA ASP A 265 -52.81 -8.85 -54.63
C ASP A 265 -53.47 -9.62 -53.49
N GLY A 266 -53.07 -9.33 -52.24
CA GLY A 266 -53.59 -9.92 -51.05
C GLY A 266 -53.02 -11.32 -50.69
N ASN A 267 -52.00 -11.78 -51.41
CA ASN A 267 -51.25 -12.96 -51.01
C ASN A 267 -50.25 -12.65 -49.86
N GLU A 268 -49.52 -13.64 -49.37
CA GLU A 268 -48.61 -13.43 -48.22
C GLU A 268 -47.27 -12.78 -48.58
N HIS A 269 -47.01 -12.46 -49.87
CA HIS A 269 -45.69 -12.02 -50.34
C HIS A 269 -45.76 -10.71 -51.18
N ASN A 270 -44.80 -9.83 -50.96
CA ASN A 270 -44.59 -8.61 -51.71
C ASN A 270 -45.82 -7.68 -51.86
N ASN A 271 -46.73 -7.69 -50.90
CA ASN A 271 -47.94 -6.87 -50.92
C ASN A 271 -47.73 -5.38 -50.72
N VAL A 272 -46.53 -5.03 -50.24
CA VAL A 272 -46.22 -3.66 -49.85
C VAL A 272 -44.82 -3.27 -50.28
N PHE A 273 -44.61 -1.99 -50.51
CA PHE A 273 -43.26 -1.43 -50.68
C PHE A 273 -42.78 -0.94 -49.35
N GLN A 274 -41.75 -1.58 -48.83
CA GLN A 274 -41.08 -1.22 -47.55
C GLN A 274 -39.58 -1.44 -47.71
N PRO A 275 -38.75 -0.42 -47.49
CA PRO A 275 -37.30 -0.60 -47.33
C PRO A 275 -37.00 -1.41 -46.09
N VAL A 276 -35.95 -2.28 -46.16
CA VAL A 276 -35.49 -3.08 -45.01
C VAL A 276 -34.06 -2.64 -44.68
N PHE A 277 -33.84 -2.34 -43.42
CA PHE A 277 -32.56 -1.92 -42.89
C PHE A 277 -32.06 -2.89 -41.83
N THR A 278 -30.72 -3.01 -41.70
CA THR A 278 -30.05 -3.78 -40.66
C THR A 278 -29.68 -2.92 -39.45
N ASN A 279 -28.82 -3.40 -38.59
CA ASN A 279 -28.26 -2.64 -37.47
C ASN A 279 -27.45 -1.44 -37.99
N GLY A 280 -27.38 -0.39 -37.15
CA GLY A 280 -26.68 0.87 -37.51
C GLY A 280 -27.56 1.95 -38.12
N PHE A 281 -28.79 1.63 -38.47
CA PHE A 281 -29.79 2.54 -38.98
C PHE A 281 -30.42 3.34 -37.82
N ASP A 282 -30.62 4.66 -37.98
CA ASP A 282 -31.38 5.47 -37.04
C ASP A 282 -32.87 5.48 -37.40
N PRO A 283 -33.75 4.81 -36.64
CA PRO A 283 -35.18 4.76 -36.92
C PRO A 283 -35.90 6.09 -36.74
N TYR A 284 -35.30 7.08 -36.07
CA TYR A 284 -35.87 8.39 -35.87
C TYR A 284 -35.50 9.40 -36.95
N ASP A 285 -34.49 9.08 -37.77
CA ASP A 285 -34.06 9.87 -38.90
C ASP A 285 -34.35 9.13 -40.19
N PHE A 286 -35.65 9.05 -40.49
CA PHE A 286 -36.16 8.35 -41.69
C PHE A 286 -37.23 9.16 -42.36
N HIS A 287 -37.13 9.30 -43.70
CA HIS A 287 -38.14 9.93 -44.53
C HIS A 287 -38.27 9.22 -45.89
N LEU A 288 -39.43 8.64 -46.16
CA LEU A 288 -39.78 8.00 -47.42
C LEU A 288 -40.80 8.84 -48.14
N GLU A 289 -40.50 9.16 -49.42
CA GLU A 289 -41.40 9.85 -50.36
C GLU A 289 -41.58 8.97 -51.61
N ILE A 290 -42.83 8.84 -52.09
CA ILE A 290 -43.10 8.12 -53.35
C ILE A 290 -43.88 9.04 -54.27
N TYR A 291 -43.44 9.10 -55.52
CA TYR A 291 -43.97 9.96 -56.53
C TYR A 291 -44.52 9.18 -57.75
N ASN A 292 -45.59 9.66 -58.34
CA ASN A 292 -46.10 9.14 -59.58
C ASN A 292 -45.26 9.65 -60.77
N ARG A 293 -45.56 9.17 -62.01
CA ARG A 293 -44.86 9.55 -63.24
C ARG A 293 -44.92 11.05 -63.60
N TRP A 294 -45.78 11.80 -62.94
CA TRP A 294 -45.96 13.25 -63.15
C TRP A 294 -45.23 14.09 -62.08
N GLY A 295 -44.56 13.43 -61.11
CA GLY A 295 -43.83 14.06 -60.01
C GLY A 295 -44.75 14.50 -58.89
N GLU A 296 -45.98 14.00 -58.82
CA GLU A 296 -46.87 14.23 -57.68
C GLU A 296 -46.56 13.29 -56.56
N LEU A 297 -46.42 13.81 -55.29
CA LEU A 297 -46.21 13.03 -54.08
C LEU A 297 -47.48 12.25 -53.77
N ILE A 298 -47.40 10.91 -53.74
CA ILE A 298 -48.53 10.03 -53.52
C ILE A 298 -48.45 9.25 -52.22
N TYR A 299 -47.27 9.16 -51.61
CA TYR A 299 -47.07 8.56 -50.33
C TYR A 299 -45.87 9.23 -49.62
N GLU A 300 -46.01 9.46 -48.32
CA GLU A 300 -44.97 10.01 -47.48
C GLU A 300 -45.04 9.35 -46.08
N SER A 301 -43.89 9.00 -45.53
CA SER A 301 -43.79 8.52 -44.14
C SER A 301 -42.46 8.88 -43.52
N TYR A 302 -42.50 9.25 -42.22
CA TYR A 302 -41.36 9.48 -41.37
C TYR A 302 -41.12 8.30 -40.41
N ASN A 303 -41.84 7.19 -40.63
CA ASN A 303 -41.74 6.00 -39.80
C ASN A 303 -41.33 4.80 -40.66
N TYR A 304 -40.14 4.25 -40.44
CA TYR A 304 -39.54 3.16 -41.23
C TYR A 304 -40.33 1.85 -41.21
N VAL A 305 -41.23 1.65 -40.20
CA VAL A 305 -42.08 0.46 -40.12
C VAL A 305 -43.36 0.60 -40.95
N GLU A 306 -43.68 1.81 -41.46
CA GLU A 306 -44.79 2.05 -42.35
C GLU A 306 -44.39 1.68 -43.78
N TYR A 307 -45.37 1.34 -44.54
CA TYR A 307 -45.21 0.85 -45.93
C TYR A 307 -46.25 1.44 -46.88
N TRP A 308 -45.92 1.52 -48.15
CA TRP A 308 -46.88 1.86 -49.18
C TRP A 308 -47.51 0.60 -49.73
N ASP A 309 -48.86 0.52 -49.68
CA ASP A 309 -49.71 -0.58 -50.15
C ASP A 309 -50.17 -0.44 -51.59
N GLY A 310 -49.66 0.53 -52.33
CA GLY A 310 -50.04 0.80 -53.72
C GLY A 310 -51.36 1.57 -53.86
N THR A 311 -51.79 2.26 -52.77
CA THR A 311 -52.98 3.18 -52.83
C THR A 311 -52.58 4.62 -52.65
N TYR A 312 -53.44 5.53 -53.16
CA TYR A 312 -53.38 6.97 -52.96
C TYR A 312 -54.78 7.46 -52.67
N ASN A 313 -54.99 8.14 -51.59
CA ASN A 313 -56.32 8.61 -51.11
C ASN A 313 -57.35 7.45 -51.09
N ASN A 314 -56.97 6.28 -50.55
CA ASN A 314 -57.80 5.07 -50.47
C ASN A 314 -58.21 4.52 -51.87
N THR A 315 -57.57 4.94 -52.95
CA THR A 315 -57.83 4.46 -54.32
C THR A 315 -56.61 3.73 -54.84
N PRO A 316 -56.73 2.52 -55.40
CA PRO A 316 -55.63 1.80 -56.01
C PRO A 316 -54.93 2.61 -57.09
N CYS A 317 -53.62 2.74 -56.98
CA CYS A 317 -52.80 3.39 -57.99
C CYS A 317 -52.70 2.54 -59.24
N PRO A 318 -52.57 3.13 -60.45
CA PRO A 318 -52.37 2.38 -61.69
C PRO A 318 -51.08 1.53 -61.64
N VAL A 319 -51.08 0.36 -62.28
CA VAL A 319 -49.86 -0.41 -62.51
C VAL A 319 -48.84 0.38 -63.25
N GLY A 320 -47.58 0.28 -62.87
CA GLY A 320 -46.51 1.04 -63.51
C GLY A 320 -45.36 1.41 -62.60
N LEU A 321 -44.50 2.27 -63.09
CA LEU A 321 -43.29 2.73 -62.41
C LEU A 321 -43.55 3.95 -61.57
N TYR A 322 -43.12 3.92 -60.30
CA TYR A 322 -43.13 4.99 -59.34
C TYR A 322 -41.71 5.32 -58.87
N THR A 323 -41.45 6.58 -58.58
CA THR A 323 -40.13 7.00 -58.09
C THR A 323 -40.18 7.15 -56.59
N TYR A 324 -39.23 6.59 -55.89
CA TYR A 324 -39.07 6.82 -54.47
C TYR A 324 -37.86 7.68 -54.16
N LYS A 325 -37.90 8.38 -53.08
CA LYS A 325 -36.77 9.02 -52.39
C LYS A 325 -36.82 8.65 -50.93
N ILE A 326 -35.69 8.14 -50.43
CA ILE A 326 -35.52 7.73 -49.02
C ILE A 326 -34.36 8.51 -48.48
N GLN A 327 -34.60 9.22 -47.36
CA GLN A 327 -33.56 9.82 -46.56
C GLN A 327 -33.50 9.03 -45.26
N PHE A 328 -32.31 8.74 -44.77
CA PHE A 328 -32.11 8.06 -43.50
C PHE A 328 -30.74 8.37 -42.90
N GLY A 329 -30.66 8.39 -41.56
CA GLY A 329 -29.45 8.59 -40.82
C GLY A 329 -28.82 7.29 -40.28
N PHE A 330 -27.62 7.45 -39.72
CA PHE A 330 -26.92 6.38 -39.02
C PHE A 330 -26.97 6.70 -37.50
N LYS A 331 -27.11 5.68 -36.68
CA LYS A 331 -27.19 5.82 -35.21
C LYS A 331 -26.03 6.57 -34.57
N GLU A 332 -24.87 6.53 -35.19
CA GLU A 332 -23.60 6.94 -34.60
C GLU A 332 -22.95 8.15 -35.27
N THR A 333 -23.55 8.66 -36.32
CA THR A 333 -23.04 9.82 -37.08
C THR A 333 -24.20 10.72 -37.48
N ASP A 334 -23.97 12.03 -37.52
CA ASP A 334 -24.94 13.01 -38.06
C ASP A 334 -24.97 13.00 -39.62
N ASN A 335 -24.59 11.91 -40.25
CA ASN A 335 -24.55 11.78 -41.71
C ASN A 335 -25.84 11.17 -42.23
N ASP A 336 -26.58 11.96 -43.01
CA ASP A 336 -27.76 11.50 -43.73
C ASP A 336 -27.39 10.93 -45.09
N GLN A 337 -28.03 9.83 -45.43
CA GLN A 337 -28.03 9.32 -46.80
C GLN A 337 -29.35 9.57 -47.50
N VAL A 338 -29.25 9.93 -48.79
CA VAL A 338 -30.41 10.08 -49.64
C VAL A 338 -30.28 9.12 -50.84
N ILE A 339 -31.24 8.22 -50.96
CA ILE A 339 -31.32 7.26 -52.05
C ILE A 339 -32.59 7.54 -52.85
N SER A 340 -32.45 7.56 -54.18
CA SER A 340 -33.60 7.67 -55.09
C SER A 340 -33.59 6.50 -56.04
N GLY A 341 -34.74 5.98 -56.35
CA GLY A 341 -34.88 4.85 -57.24
C GLY A 341 -36.33 4.69 -57.75
N ASN A 342 -36.57 3.55 -58.42
CA ASN A 342 -37.90 3.26 -58.92
C ASN A 342 -38.40 1.95 -58.38
N VAL A 343 -39.73 1.92 -58.13
CA VAL A 343 -40.46 0.70 -57.73
C VAL A 343 -41.57 0.46 -58.76
N ASN A 344 -41.73 -0.79 -59.17
CA ASN A 344 -42.77 -1.17 -60.11
C ASN A 344 -43.95 -1.78 -59.35
N LEU A 345 -45.12 -1.15 -59.48
CA LEU A 345 -46.37 -1.70 -58.97
C LEU A 345 -46.99 -2.61 -60.02
N ILE A 346 -47.19 -3.87 -59.67
CA ILE A 346 -47.82 -4.89 -60.50
C ILE A 346 -49.06 -5.41 -59.76
N ARG A 347 -50.04 -5.88 -60.56
CA ARG A 347 -51.26 -6.52 -60.01
C ARG A 347 -51.58 -7.73 -60.85
#